data_35a0d51ce0c372356b240b69b6915a1e
#
_entry.id   35a0d51ce0c372356b240b69b6915a1e
#
_cell.length_a   1.000
_cell.length_b   1.000
_cell.length_c   1.000
_cell.angle_alpha   90.00
_cell.angle_beta   90.00
_cell.angle_gamma   90.00
#
_symmetry.space_group_name_H-M   'P 1'
#
loop_
_entity.id
_entity.type
_entity.pdbx_description
1 polymer ?
#
loop_
_entity_poly.entity_id
_entity_poly.type
_entity_poly.pdbx_seq_one_letter_code
_entity_poly.pdbx_strand_id
1 'polypeptide(L)'
;MKFGYFCNTTNWKHKPYHELLDETREITEYCDQSKWDSIWYTEHHFNHEGMESLTNPLMMGVDAAARTKDIRIGQACNVITFHNPIRMAEDIALLDQLSKGRVEIGIGRGIYGREAINLNKEADMKDQAKNFRLFEETLTILKKAWKEKFFNHKGEFYTYPAPNYVWQHDMSPPNKDLVNLETNVMENIS
;
A
#
# COMPACT_ATOMS: atom_id res chain seq x y z
N MET A 1 -6.59 27.16 -7.76
CA MET A 1 -7.24 25.86 -8.08
C MET A 1 -6.12 24.83 -8.15
N LYS A 2 -6.37 23.61 -7.67
CA LYS A 2 -5.40 22.51 -7.76
C LYS A 2 -5.84 21.52 -8.83
N PHE A 3 -4.89 21.00 -9.60
CA PHE A 3 -5.15 20.04 -10.67
C PHE A 3 -4.32 18.77 -10.44
N GLY A 4 -4.97 17.61 -10.49
CA GLY A 4 -4.33 16.31 -10.46
C GLY A 4 -4.58 15.56 -11.75
N TYR A 5 -3.57 14.82 -12.22
CA TYR A 5 -3.72 13.87 -13.32
C TYR A 5 -4.03 12.48 -12.79
N PHE A 6 -5.13 11.90 -13.25
CA PHE A 6 -5.50 10.53 -12.94
C PHE A 6 -4.96 9.61 -14.04
N CYS A 7 -3.93 8.84 -13.69
CA CYS A 7 -3.24 7.94 -14.60
C CYS A 7 -3.86 6.55 -14.54
N ASN A 8 -4.88 6.33 -15.36
CA ASN A 8 -5.43 5.00 -15.60
C ASN A 8 -4.66 4.37 -16.75
N THR A 9 -3.60 3.64 -16.43
CA THR A 9 -2.67 3.06 -17.40
C THR A 9 -3.35 2.00 -18.26
N THR A 10 -3.81 2.38 -19.46
CA THR A 10 -4.54 1.51 -20.39
C THR A 10 -3.65 0.93 -21.47
N ASN A 11 -3.86 -0.32 -21.84
CA ASN A 11 -3.09 -1.03 -22.85
C ASN A 11 -3.97 -1.82 -23.85
N TRP A 12 -4.98 -1.18 -24.42
CA TRP A 12 -5.89 -1.78 -25.41
C TRP A 12 -5.20 -2.38 -26.62
N LYS A 13 -4.00 -1.91 -26.94
CA LYS A 13 -3.21 -2.38 -28.08
C LYS A 13 -2.26 -3.52 -27.73
N HIS A 14 -2.26 -3.96 -26.46
CA HIS A 14 -1.36 -5.00 -25.95
C HIS A 14 0.12 -4.75 -26.31
N LYS A 15 0.56 -3.49 -26.16
CA LYS A 15 1.97 -3.12 -26.29
C LYS A 15 2.80 -3.87 -25.26
N PRO A 16 4.10 -4.07 -25.49
CA PRO A 16 5.03 -4.52 -24.48
C PRO A 16 4.91 -3.66 -23.19
N TYR A 17 4.90 -4.30 -22.03
CA TYR A 17 4.59 -3.62 -20.79
C TYR A 17 5.58 -2.49 -20.46
N HIS A 18 6.85 -2.65 -20.83
CA HIS A 18 7.86 -1.61 -20.63
C HIS A 18 7.55 -0.33 -21.43
N GLU A 19 7.03 -0.42 -22.65
CA GLU A 19 6.62 0.75 -23.44
C GLU A 19 5.48 1.51 -22.75
N LEU A 20 4.54 0.79 -22.15
CA LEU A 20 3.46 1.38 -21.38
C LEU A 20 3.98 2.13 -20.14
N LEU A 21 4.99 1.55 -19.48
CA LEU A 21 5.64 2.20 -18.34
C LEU A 21 6.43 3.42 -18.76
N ASP A 22 7.10 3.40 -19.92
CA ASP A 22 7.82 4.56 -20.45
C ASP A 22 6.85 5.70 -20.78
N GLU A 23 5.71 5.42 -21.41
CA GLU A 23 4.65 6.43 -21.61
C GLU A 23 4.12 7.00 -20.28
N THR A 24 3.95 6.14 -19.27
CA THR A 24 3.52 6.58 -17.93
C THR A 24 4.56 7.50 -17.27
N ARG A 25 5.84 7.22 -17.45
CA ARG A 25 6.96 8.06 -16.98
C ARG A 25 6.99 9.42 -17.68
N GLU A 26 6.85 9.43 -19.02
CA GLU A 26 6.79 10.67 -19.80
C GLU A 26 5.65 11.58 -19.31
N ILE A 27 4.46 11.04 -19.09
CA ILE A 27 3.32 11.77 -18.54
C ILE A 27 3.63 12.31 -17.15
N THR A 28 4.26 11.48 -16.29
CA THR A 28 4.63 11.86 -14.92
C THR A 28 5.61 13.04 -14.92
N GLU A 29 6.66 12.96 -15.72
CA GLU A 29 7.66 14.01 -15.85
C GLU A 29 7.07 15.28 -16.46
N TYR A 30 6.19 15.14 -17.45
CA TYR A 30 5.47 16.27 -18.05
C TYR A 30 4.57 16.98 -17.03
N CYS A 31 3.85 16.24 -16.20
CA CYS A 31 3.02 16.82 -15.14
C CYS A 31 3.85 17.61 -14.12
N ASP A 32 5.00 17.10 -13.71
CA ASP A 32 5.91 17.80 -12.80
C ASP A 32 6.46 19.08 -13.41
N GLN A 33 6.97 19.01 -14.64
CA GLN A 33 7.49 20.16 -15.39
C GLN A 33 6.44 21.24 -15.66
N SER A 34 5.21 20.81 -15.94
CA SER A 34 4.05 21.68 -16.20
C SER A 34 3.35 22.18 -14.93
N LYS A 35 3.92 21.88 -13.75
CA LYS A 35 3.42 22.36 -12.44
C LYS A 35 2.00 21.91 -12.09
N TRP A 36 1.64 20.68 -12.45
CA TRP A 36 0.47 20.05 -11.91
C TRP A 36 0.66 19.78 -10.40
N ASP A 37 -0.42 19.83 -9.63
CA ASP A 37 -0.36 19.63 -8.18
C ASP A 37 -0.10 18.16 -7.80
N SER A 38 -0.65 17.21 -8.57
CA SER A 38 -0.55 15.78 -8.26
C SER A 38 -0.72 14.89 -9.47
N ILE A 39 -0.15 13.68 -9.38
CA ILE A 39 -0.43 12.55 -10.27
C ILE A 39 -0.92 11.37 -9.44
N TRP A 40 -1.90 10.61 -9.96
CA TRP A 40 -2.57 9.53 -9.25
C TRP A 40 -2.54 8.25 -10.05
N TYR A 41 -2.02 7.16 -9.45
CA TYR A 41 -1.91 5.84 -10.05
C TYR A 41 -2.97 4.89 -9.50
N THR A 42 -3.48 4.00 -10.35
CA THR A 42 -4.47 2.97 -9.99
C THR A 42 -3.81 1.66 -9.58
N GLU A 43 -4.57 0.78 -8.93
CA GLU A 43 -4.17 -0.61 -8.67
C GLU A 43 -5.23 -1.54 -9.25
N HIS A 44 -4.83 -2.34 -10.27
CA HIS A 44 -5.68 -3.34 -10.88
C HIS A 44 -4.90 -4.59 -11.27
N HIS A 45 -5.55 -5.75 -11.17
CA HIS A 45 -4.92 -7.05 -11.37
C HIS A 45 -5.72 -7.91 -12.36
N PHE A 46 -5.02 -8.82 -13.05
CA PHE A 46 -5.61 -9.79 -13.96
C PHE A 46 -6.45 -9.19 -15.10
N ASN A 47 -6.11 -7.99 -15.53
CA ASN A 47 -6.85 -7.24 -16.55
C ASN A 47 -6.29 -7.50 -17.93
N HIS A 48 -6.54 -8.72 -18.46
CA HIS A 48 -6.01 -9.15 -19.76
C HIS A 48 -6.58 -8.33 -20.93
N GLU A 49 -7.69 -7.64 -20.72
CA GLU A 49 -8.32 -6.78 -21.71
C GLU A 49 -7.51 -5.49 -21.96
N GLY A 50 -6.60 -5.15 -21.05
CA GLY A 50 -5.78 -3.95 -21.15
C GLY A 50 -6.50 -2.65 -20.75
N MET A 51 -7.65 -2.74 -20.07
CA MET A 51 -8.39 -1.55 -19.63
C MET A 51 -7.66 -0.80 -18.51
N GLU A 52 -7.06 -1.55 -17.58
CA GLU A 52 -6.39 -1.05 -16.39
C GLU A 52 -5.18 -1.95 -16.12
N SER A 53 -3.99 -1.47 -16.44
CA SER A 53 -2.82 -2.34 -16.55
C SER A 53 -1.76 -2.12 -15.47
N LEU A 54 -1.93 -1.14 -14.58
CA LEU A 54 -0.98 -0.89 -13.50
C LEU A 54 -1.32 -1.73 -12.27
N THR A 55 -0.37 -2.57 -11.86
CA THR A 55 -0.59 -3.56 -10.78
C THR A 55 -0.08 -3.10 -9.42
N ASN A 56 0.83 -2.12 -9.37
CA ASN A 56 1.42 -1.66 -8.11
C ASN A 56 1.66 -0.14 -8.14
N PRO A 57 0.73 0.65 -7.62
CA PRO A 57 0.84 2.10 -7.59
C PRO A 57 1.94 2.61 -6.65
N LEU A 58 2.34 1.85 -5.61
CA LEU A 58 3.44 2.24 -4.73
C LEU A 58 4.79 2.12 -5.43
N MET A 59 5.04 1.03 -6.15
CA MET A 59 6.28 0.90 -6.95
C MET A 59 6.36 1.94 -8.05
N MET A 60 5.24 2.23 -8.73
CA MET A 60 5.19 3.34 -9.69
C MET A 60 5.43 4.69 -9.01
N GLY A 61 4.93 4.85 -7.79
CA GLY A 61 5.19 6.03 -6.95
C GLY A 61 6.68 6.21 -6.61
N VAL A 62 7.41 5.12 -6.35
CA VAL A 62 8.87 5.16 -6.11
C VAL A 62 9.63 5.60 -7.37
N ASP A 63 9.26 5.05 -8.55
CA ASP A 63 9.84 5.46 -9.83
C ASP A 63 9.54 6.96 -10.11
N ALA A 64 8.32 7.40 -9.86
CA ALA A 64 7.92 8.80 -9.98
C ALA A 64 8.69 9.71 -9.00
N ALA A 65 8.87 9.29 -7.75
CA ALA A 65 9.62 10.05 -6.75
C ALA A 65 11.07 10.30 -7.16
N ALA A 66 11.70 9.32 -7.82
CA ALA A 66 13.06 9.43 -8.31
C ALA A 66 13.20 10.35 -9.53
N ARG A 67 12.15 10.53 -10.33
CA ARG A 67 12.13 11.30 -11.59
C ARG A 67 11.61 12.72 -11.45
N THR A 68 10.88 13.01 -10.38
CA THR A 68 10.17 14.28 -10.19
C THR A 68 10.66 15.02 -8.95
N LYS A 69 10.37 16.34 -8.88
CA LYS A 69 10.83 17.19 -7.79
C LYS A 69 9.70 17.75 -6.94
N ASP A 70 8.60 18.20 -7.56
CA ASP A 70 7.60 19.02 -6.91
C ASP A 70 6.22 18.34 -6.82
N ILE A 71 5.84 17.55 -7.84
CA ILE A 71 4.50 16.97 -7.95
C ILE A 71 4.23 15.98 -6.81
N ARG A 72 3.02 16.04 -6.26
CA ARG A 72 2.55 15.06 -5.27
C ARG A 72 2.18 13.75 -5.97
N ILE A 73 2.48 12.65 -5.31
CA ILE A 73 2.37 11.28 -5.85
C ILE A 73 1.25 10.55 -5.12
N GLY A 74 0.14 10.38 -5.82
CA GLY A 74 -1.07 9.78 -5.28
C GLY A 74 -1.29 8.33 -5.73
N GLN A 75 -2.01 7.58 -4.91
CA GLN A 75 -2.57 6.29 -5.28
C GLN A 75 -4.10 6.38 -5.25
N ALA A 76 -4.74 6.05 -6.36
CA ALA A 76 -6.19 6.12 -6.48
C ALA A 76 -6.78 4.82 -7.08
N CYS A 77 -6.73 3.79 -6.24
CA CYS A 77 -6.27 3.72 -4.86
C CYS A 77 -5.36 2.50 -4.63
N ASN A 78 -4.72 2.41 -3.46
CA ASN A 78 -4.22 1.12 -2.96
C ASN A 78 -5.40 0.30 -2.44
N VAL A 79 -5.55 -0.93 -2.88
CA VAL A 79 -6.58 -1.85 -2.40
C VAL A 79 -6.09 -2.57 -1.16
N ILE A 80 -6.20 -1.91 0.00
CA ILE A 80 -5.56 -2.36 1.25
C ILE A 80 -6.03 -3.73 1.75
N THR A 81 -7.19 -4.20 1.31
CA THR A 81 -7.70 -5.54 1.63
C THR A 81 -6.95 -6.67 0.94
N PHE A 82 -6.13 -6.38 -0.06
CA PHE A 82 -5.33 -7.38 -0.80
C PHE A 82 -3.95 -7.60 -0.17
N HIS A 83 -3.52 -6.72 0.71
CA HIS A 83 -2.16 -6.67 1.23
C HIS A 83 -2.06 -7.02 2.71
N ASN A 84 -0.88 -7.49 3.13
CA ASN A 84 -0.56 -7.54 4.55
C ASN A 84 -0.45 -6.10 5.10
N PRO A 85 -1.18 -5.75 6.19
CA PRO A 85 -1.23 -4.37 6.67
C PRO A 85 0.11 -3.83 7.14
N ILE A 86 0.96 -4.64 7.80
CA ILE A 86 2.29 -4.18 8.24
C ILE A 86 3.16 -3.86 7.03
N ARG A 87 3.19 -4.77 6.05
CA ARG A 87 3.96 -4.58 4.83
C ARG A 87 3.53 -3.33 4.07
N MET A 88 2.22 -3.12 3.96
CA MET A 88 1.65 -1.93 3.33
C MET A 88 2.05 -0.65 4.08
N ALA A 89 2.03 -0.67 5.42
CA ALA A 89 2.45 0.46 6.24
C ALA A 89 3.93 0.83 6.01
N GLU A 90 4.82 -0.18 5.97
CA GLU A 90 6.25 -0.01 5.70
C GLU A 90 6.49 0.56 4.29
N ASP A 91 5.85 -0.01 3.27
CA ASP A 91 6.03 0.40 1.87
C ASP A 91 5.57 1.84 1.64
N ILE A 92 4.45 2.24 2.24
CA ILE A 92 3.94 3.63 2.18
C ILE A 92 4.89 4.58 2.92
N ALA A 93 5.34 4.22 4.13
CA ALA A 93 6.26 5.05 4.89
C ALA A 93 7.60 5.23 4.15
N LEU A 94 8.12 4.16 3.54
CA LEU A 94 9.32 4.23 2.73
C LEU A 94 9.14 5.16 1.51
N LEU A 95 8.03 5.04 0.79
CA LEU A 95 7.71 5.93 -0.33
C LEU A 95 7.62 7.39 0.12
N ASP A 96 7.03 7.65 1.29
CA ASP A 96 6.94 9.01 1.83
C ASP A 96 8.33 9.60 2.09
N GLN A 97 9.24 8.85 2.70
CA GLN A 97 10.62 9.27 2.91
C GLN A 97 11.38 9.48 1.59
N LEU A 98 11.27 8.55 0.64
CA LEU A 98 11.91 8.65 -0.67
C LEU A 98 11.42 9.87 -1.46
N SER A 99 10.14 10.17 -1.38
CA SER A 99 9.52 11.32 -2.04
C SER A 99 9.65 12.64 -1.26
N LYS A 100 10.21 12.62 -0.05
CA LYS A 100 10.34 13.77 0.86
C LYS A 100 8.97 14.41 1.21
N GLY A 101 8.00 13.57 1.58
CA GLY A 101 6.68 14.00 2.03
C GLY A 101 5.70 14.37 0.92
N ARG A 102 5.92 13.89 -0.32
CA ARG A 102 5.05 14.18 -1.47
C ARG A 102 3.94 13.15 -1.69
N VAL A 103 3.80 12.16 -0.81
CA VAL A 103 2.82 11.09 -0.96
C VAL A 103 1.40 11.56 -0.62
N GLU A 104 0.45 11.09 -1.41
CA GLU A 104 -1.00 11.18 -1.16
C GLU A 104 -1.60 9.78 -1.21
N ILE A 105 -2.12 9.28 -0.09
CA ILE A 105 -2.63 7.91 -0.01
C ILE A 105 -4.13 7.85 -0.18
N GLY A 106 -4.58 7.36 -1.35
CA GLY A 106 -5.93 6.88 -1.52
C GLY A 106 -6.00 5.38 -1.24
N ILE A 107 -7.03 4.96 -0.53
CA ILE A 107 -7.25 3.57 -0.14
C ILE A 107 -8.63 3.07 -0.55
N GLY A 108 -8.71 1.81 -0.92
CA GLY A 108 -9.94 1.16 -1.35
C GLY A 108 -10.09 -0.27 -0.85
N ARG A 109 -11.30 -0.82 -1.08
CA ARG A 109 -11.68 -2.19 -0.69
C ARG A 109 -11.59 -3.19 -1.84
N GLY A 110 -11.27 -2.72 -3.05
CA GLY A 110 -11.41 -3.47 -4.29
C GLY A 110 -12.83 -3.39 -4.86
N ILE A 111 -12.94 -3.66 -6.16
CA ILE A 111 -14.21 -3.64 -6.90
C ILE A 111 -14.41 -4.89 -7.76
N TYR A 112 -13.34 -5.59 -8.12
CA TYR A 112 -13.41 -6.77 -8.98
C TYR A 112 -13.26 -8.08 -8.18
N GLY A 113 -14.27 -8.93 -8.22
CA GLY A 113 -14.26 -10.21 -7.52
C GLY A 113 -13.11 -11.13 -7.95
N ARG A 114 -12.66 -11.05 -9.22
CA ARG A 114 -11.50 -11.80 -9.71
C ARG A 114 -10.20 -11.42 -9.01
N GLU A 115 -10.03 -10.15 -8.66
CA GLU A 115 -8.86 -9.67 -7.92
C GLU A 115 -8.90 -10.16 -6.48
N ALA A 116 -10.01 -9.90 -5.80
CA ALA A 116 -10.21 -10.27 -4.41
C ALA A 116 -9.96 -11.76 -4.17
N ILE A 117 -10.62 -12.65 -4.92
CA ILE A 117 -10.54 -14.10 -4.72
C ILE A 117 -9.12 -14.66 -4.92
N ASN A 118 -8.34 -14.06 -5.83
CA ASN A 118 -6.99 -14.54 -6.14
C ASN A 118 -5.90 -13.92 -5.26
N LEU A 119 -6.12 -12.71 -4.73
CA LEU A 119 -5.13 -12.01 -3.89
C LEU A 119 -5.39 -12.23 -2.39
N ASN A 120 -6.65 -12.10 -1.96
CA ASN A 120 -7.04 -12.36 -0.58
C ASN A 120 -8.50 -12.84 -0.51
N LYS A 121 -8.73 -14.11 -0.22
CA LYS A 121 -10.08 -14.70 -0.13
C LYS A 121 -10.96 -14.04 0.92
N GLU A 122 -10.37 -13.45 1.96
CA GLU A 122 -11.12 -12.73 3.01
C GLU A 122 -11.76 -11.45 2.47
N ALA A 123 -11.24 -10.94 1.35
CA ALA A 123 -11.75 -9.75 0.66
C ALA A 123 -12.87 -10.06 -0.36
N ASP A 124 -13.46 -11.26 -0.35
CA ASP A 124 -14.47 -11.66 -1.34
C ASP A 124 -15.59 -10.61 -1.45
N MET A 125 -15.78 -10.10 -2.67
CA MET A 125 -16.77 -9.08 -2.99
C MET A 125 -18.23 -9.57 -2.87
N LYS A 126 -18.45 -10.87 -2.74
CA LYS A 126 -19.78 -11.45 -2.48
C LYS A 126 -20.22 -11.25 -1.03
N ASP A 127 -19.29 -11.13 -0.10
CA ASP A 127 -19.53 -10.79 1.30
C ASP A 127 -19.07 -9.36 1.60
N GLN A 128 -19.86 -8.38 1.23
CA GLN A 128 -19.57 -6.96 1.42
C GLN A 128 -19.38 -6.58 2.90
N ALA A 129 -20.07 -7.22 3.81
CA ALA A 129 -19.98 -6.94 5.24
C ALA A 129 -18.62 -7.40 5.78
N LYS A 130 -18.16 -8.60 5.41
CA LYS A 130 -16.85 -9.12 5.76
C LYS A 130 -15.74 -8.30 5.14
N ASN A 131 -15.84 -8.00 3.85
CA ASN A 131 -14.87 -7.15 3.16
C ASN A 131 -14.74 -5.77 3.83
N PHE A 132 -15.84 -5.20 4.31
CA PHE A 132 -15.81 -3.93 5.03
C PHE A 132 -15.10 -4.04 6.39
N ARG A 133 -15.37 -5.09 7.17
CA ARG A 133 -14.67 -5.32 8.44
C ARG A 133 -13.17 -5.54 8.23
N LEU A 134 -12.79 -6.30 7.20
CA LEU A 134 -11.38 -6.48 6.82
C LEU A 134 -10.71 -5.13 6.48
N PHE A 135 -11.40 -4.29 5.71
CA PHE A 135 -10.90 -2.95 5.38
C PHE A 135 -10.72 -2.08 6.62
N GLU A 136 -11.70 -2.04 7.52
CA GLU A 136 -11.62 -1.24 8.76
C GLU A 136 -10.50 -1.75 9.68
N GLU A 137 -10.33 -3.05 9.81
CA GLU A 137 -9.26 -3.65 10.61
C GLU A 137 -7.90 -3.34 10.00
N THR A 138 -7.72 -3.52 8.68
CA THR A 138 -6.50 -3.17 7.97
C THR A 138 -6.16 -1.69 8.15
N LEU A 139 -7.12 -0.79 7.96
CA LEU A 139 -6.93 0.65 8.15
C LEU A 139 -6.53 1.00 9.60
N THR A 140 -7.10 0.30 10.57
CA THR A 140 -6.76 0.49 11.98
C THR A 140 -5.31 0.13 12.25
N ILE A 141 -4.83 -0.99 11.69
CA ILE A 141 -3.43 -1.42 11.82
C ILE A 141 -2.48 -0.43 11.15
N LEU A 142 -2.79 0.02 9.92
CA LEU A 142 -2.00 1.07 9.25
C LEU A 142 -1.85 2.32 10.11
N LYS A 143 -2.96 2.80 10.70
CA LYS A 143 -2.93 3.99 11.57
C LYS A 143 -2.10 3.78 12.83
N LYS A 144 -2.15 2.59 13.45
CA LYS A 144 -1.30 2.26 14.60
C LYS A 144 0.18 2.25 14.20
N ALA A 145 0.53 1.53 13.12
CA ALA A 145 1.89 1.41 12.64
C ALA A 145 2.56 2.77 12.34
N TRP A 146 1.78 3.77 11.89
CA TRP A 146 2.33 5.11 11.63
C TRP A 146 2.34 6.06 12.83
N LYS A 147 1.55 5.77 13.88
CA LYS A 147 1.37 6.70 15.01
C LYS A 147 2.02 6.23 16.30
N GLU A 148 2.09 4.93 16.50
CA GLU A 148 2.52 4.33 17.75
C GLU A 148 3.94 3.76 17.59
N LYS A 149 4.83 4.08 18.52
CA LYS A 149 6.19 3.53 18.52
C LYS A 149 6.20 2.02 18.74
N PHE A 150 5.31 1.56 19.61
CA PHE A 150 5.09 0.15 19.91
C PHE A 150 3.58 -0.09 19.98
N PHE A 151 3.11 -1.14 19.33
CA PHE A 151 1.69 -1.46 19.36
C PHE A 151 1.44 -2.97 19.29
N ASN A 152 0.24 -3.35 19.67
CA ASN A 152 -0.31 -4.67 19.42
C ASN A 152 -1.68 -4.56 18.75
N HIS A 153 -2.11 -5.66 18.16
CA HIS A 153 -3.42 -5.78 17.56
C HIS A 153 -3.96 -7.20 17.71
N LYS A 154 -5.20 -7.32 18.11
CA LYS A 154 -5.94 -8.59 18.13
C LYS A 154 -7.32 -8.34 17.54
N GLY A 155 -7.51 -8.74 16.31
CA GLY A 155 -8.72 -8.55 15.54
C GLY A 155 -9.33 -9.84 15.02
N GLU A 156 -10.28 -9.70 14.09
CA GLU A 156 -10.94 -10.81 13.41
C GLU A 156 -10.00 -11.48 12.39
N PHE A 157 -9.18 -10.68 11.69
CA PHE A 157 -8.34 -11.13 10.58
C PHE A 157 -6.86 -11.17 10.92
N TYR A 158 -6.41 -10.29 11.82
CA TYR A 158 -4.99 -10.13 12.14
C TYR A 158 -4.72 -10.13 13.62
N THR A 159 -3.57 -10.70 14.00
CA THR A 159 -3.03 -10.62 15.36
C THR A 159 -1.55 -10.29 15.28
N TYR A 160 -1.13 -9.21 15.94
CA TYR A 160 0.26 -8.74 16.03
C TYR A 160 0.61 -8.38 17.48
N PRO A 161 1.77 -8.84 17.99
CA PRO A 161 2.64 -9.87 17.42
C PRO A 161 1.94 -11.21 17.26
N ALA A 162 2.58 -12.14 16.53
CA ALA A 162 2.09 -13.51 16.43
C ALA A 162 1.94 -14.13 17.85
N PRO A 163 0.83 -14.83 18.15
CA PRO A 163 0.58 -15.36 19.47
C PRO A 163 1.71 -16.26 19.97
N ASN A 164 2.12 -16.07 21.24
CA ASN A 164 3.16 -16.85 21.91
C ASN A 164 4.54 -16.84 21.23
N TYR A 165 4.81 -15.83 20.39
CA TYR A 165 6.12 -15.69 19.77
C TYR A 165 7.14 -15.29 20.84
N VAL A 166 8.14 -16.15 21.07
CA VAL A 166 9.23 -15.93 22.02
C VAL A 166 10.35 -15.17 21.32
N TRP A 167 10.82 -14.08 21.94
CA TRP A 167 11.96 -13.32 21.44
C TRP A 167 13.23 -14.16 21.47
N GLN A 168 13.88 -14.30 20.34
CA GLN A 168 15.10 -15.07 20.17
C GLN A 168 16.04 -14.32 19.23
N HIS A 169 16.86 -13.45 19.79
CA HIS A 169 17.83 -12.69 19.00
C HIS A 169 19.10 -12.43 19.82
N ASP A 170 20.17 -13.14 19.48
CA ASP A 170 21.44 -13.12 20.23
C ASP A 170 22.13 -11.74 20.25
N MET A 171 21.93 -10.96 19.18
CA MET A 171 22.54 -9.63 19.00
C MET A 171 21.71 -8.48 19.56
N SER A 172 20.46 -8.72 19.94
CA SER A 172 19.54 -7.71 20.43
C SER A 172 18.87 -8.18 21.72
N PRO A 173 19.23 -7.64 22.87
CA PRO A 173 18.57 -8.02 24.12
C PRO A 173 17.08 -7.65 24.09
N PRO A 174 16.23 -8.38 24.83
CA PRO A 174 14.82 -8.10 24.88
C PRO A 174 14.55 -6.68 25.42
N ASN A 175 13.68 -5.95 24.73
CA ASN A 175 13.23 -4.62 25.12
C ASN A 175 11.91 -4.77 25.90
N LYS A 176 11.83 -4.23 27.12
CA LYS A 176 10.64 -4.25 27.99
C LYS A 176 9.38 -3.66 27.34
N ASP A 177 9.53 -2.79 26.35
CA ASP A 177 8.39 -2.20 25.64
C ASP A 177 7.85 -3.12 24.53
N LEU A 178 8.61 -4.15 24.15
CA LEU A 178 8.26 -5.14 23.13
C LEU A 178 7.96 -6.53 23.72
N VAL A 179 8.65 -6.88 24.80
CA VAL A 179 8.72 -8.25 25.31
C VAL A 179 8.39 -8.29 26.80
N ASN A 180 7.59 -9.25 27.21
CA ASN A 180 7.46 -9.58 28.62
C ASN A 180 8.77 -10.20 29.12
N LEU A 181 9.46 -9.53 30.05
CA LEU A 181 10.80 -9.94 30.47
C LEU A 181 10.84 -11.23 31.32
N GLU A 182 9.70 -11.69 31.88
CA GLU A 182 9.61 -12.91 32.64
C GLU A 182 9.43 -14.14 31.75
N THR A 183 8.60 -14.00 30.71
CA THR A 183 8.24 -15.11 29.80
C THR A 183 9.00 -15.06 28.49
N ASN A 184 9.64 -13.95 28.18
CA ASN A 184 10.29 -13.63 26.90
C ASN A 184 9.34 -13.65 25.68
N VAL A 185 8.04 -13.57 25.92
CA VAL A 185 7.02 -13.53 24.87
C VAL A 185 6.83 -12.10 24.37
N MET A 186 6.73 -11.90 23.06
CA MET A 186 6.44 -10.60 22.48
C MET A 186 5.00 -10.15 22.79
N GLU A 187 4.87 -8.93 23.28
CA GLU A 187 3.59 -8.28 23.59
C GLU A 187 3.26 -7.15 22.62
N ASN A 188 4.28 -6.55 22.00
CA ASN A 188 4.13 -5.49 21.00
C ASN A 188 5.07 -5.72 19.81
N ILE A 189 4.79 -5.01 18.71
CA ILE A 189 5.68 -4.80 17.55
C ILE A 189 6.02 -3.31 17.43
N SER A 190 7.09 -3.00 16.67
CA SER A 190 7.54 -1.62 16.42
C SER A 190 7.65 -1.34 14.93
#